data_6339400bd18a68d0159d8545485fea16
#
_entry.id   6339400bd18a68d0159d8545485fea16
#
_cell.length_a   1.000
_cell.length_b   1.000
_cell.length_c   1.000
_cell.angle_alpha   90.00
_cell.angle_beta   90.00
_cell.angle_gamma   90.00
#
_symmetry.space_group_name_H-M   'P 1'
#
loop_
_entity.id
_entity.type
_entity.pdbx_description
1 polymer ?
#
loop_
_entity_poly.entity_id
_entity_poly.type
_entity_poly.pdbx_seq_one_letter_code
_entity_poly.pdbx_strand_id
1 'polypeptide(L)'
;TLSSSSAASDVYKRQVNPGAPVIFGSFASSMSMQTGAPTFGTPEPAKVLYGCAKLARRLGVPFRSGGSLTGSKTADAQAAYESTHTILPTIMGGTNFVLHSAGWMEGGLVADYAKLLLDADQLTMMPKLVNGIDLSENAQAMDALRETGPGQHFLGSAHTQANFEDAFWRSQMADNTTFEQWSSEGSVESSARVQTRG
;
A
#
# COMPACT_ATOMS: atom_id res chain seq x y z
N THR A 1 -12.48 -6.16 22.18
CA THR A 1 -13.29 -5.35 23.12
C THR A 1 -13.13 -3.84 22.91
N LEU A 2 -12.04 -3.37 22.30
CA LEU A 2 -11.83 -1.93 21.99
C LEU A 2 -12.63 -1.43 20.78
N SER A 3 -13.06 -2.30 19.88
CA SER A 3 -13.86 -1.93 18.71
C SER A 3 -15.30 -1.57 19.03
N SER A 4 -15.85 -2.07 20.14
CA SER A 4 -17.23 -1.81 20.54
C SER A 4 -17.44 -0.39 21.10
N SER A 5 -16.42 0.21 21.73
CA SER A 5 -16.53 1.55 22.29
C SER A 5 -16.53 2.66 21.23
N SER A 6 -15.79 2.45 20.12
CA SER A 6 -15.76 3.41 19.00
C SER A 6 -17.10 3.46 18.26
N ALA A 7 -17.69 2.29 17.95
CA ALA A 7 -19.01 2.21 17.32
C ALA A 7 -20.12 2.78 18.19
N ALA A 8 -20.05 2.55 19.52
CA ALA A 8 -21.01 3.11 20.47
C ALA A 8 -20.94 4.65 20.51
N SER A 9 -19.73 5.24 20.51
CA SER A 9 -19.60 6.70 20.54
C SER A 9 -20.15 7.38 19.27
N ASP A 10 -20.04 6.75 18.11
CA ASP A 10 -20.64 7.25 16.86
C ASP A 10 -22.17 7.21 16.92
N VAL A 11 -22.75 6.18 17.51
CA VAL A 11 -24.20 6.07 17.73
C VAL A 11 -24.66 7.18 18.69
N TYR A 12 -24.02 7.39 19.83
CA TYR A 12 -24.38 8.43 20.77
C TYR A 12 -24.29 9.83 20.17
N LYS A 13 -23.24 10.13 19.39
CA LYS A 13 -23.11 11.43 18.71
C LYS A 13 -24.31 11.71 17.79
N ARG A 14 -24.73 10.75 17.02
CA ARG A 14 -25.86 10.89 16.07
C ARG A 14 -27.22 10.94 16.78
N GLN A 15 -27.33 10.36 17.97
CA GLN A 15 -28.55 10.47 18.78
C GLN A 15 -28.67 11.88 19.43
N VAL A 16 -27.55 12.45 19.87
CA VAL A 16 -27.53 13.79 20.48
C VAL A 16 -27.60 14.89 19.43
N ASN A 17 -26.96 14.71 18.28
CA ASN A 17 -26.95 15.66 17.17
C ASN A 17 -27.15 14.93 15.84
N PRO A 18 -28.42 14.67 15.43
CA PRO A 18 -28.70 14.03 14.16
C PRO A 18 -28.07 14.77 12.97
N GLY A 19 -27.41 14.03 12.08
CA GLY A 19 -26.70 14.60 10.92
C GLY A 19 -25.28 15.08 11.20
N ALA A 20 -24.79 15.00 12.44
CA ALA A 20 -23.39 15.31 12.71
C ALA A 20 -22.44 14.48 11.84
N PRO A 21 -21.40 15.09 11.23
CA PRO A 21 -20.41 14.34 10.45
C PRO A 21 -19.62 13.43 11.37
N VAL A 22 -19.51 12.16 10.97
CA VAL A 22 -18.75 11.14 11.69
C VAL A 22 -17.90 10.33 10.73
N ILE A 23 -16.73 9.89 11.19
CA ILE A 23 -15.86 8.96 10.49
C ILE A 23 -15.79 7.67 11.32
N PHE A 24 -16.18 6.56 10.72
CA PHE A 24 -16.05 5.26 11.36
C PHE A 24 -14.58 4.83 11.31
N GLY A 25 -13.99 4.49 12.44
CA GLY A 25 -12.58 4.12 12.53
C GLY A 25 -12.37 2.71 13.08
N SER A 26 -11.38 2.01 12.53
CA SER A 26 -10.86 0.78 13.09
C SER A 26 -9.34 0.78 12.98
N PHE A 27 -8.70 0.44 14.07
CA PHE A 27 -7.26 0.24 14.15
C PHE A 27 -7.02 -0.98 15.05
N ALA A 28 -7.37 -2.15 14.53
CA ALA A 28 -7.20 -3.40 15.23
C ALA A 28 -5.83 -4.00 14.92
N SER A 29 -5.15 -4.50 15.93
CA SER A 29 -3.98 -5.36 15.83
C SER A 29 -4.27 -6.70 16.47
N SER A 30 -3.57 -7.73 16.08
CA SER A 30 -3.42 -8.93 16.88
C SER A 30 -2.31 -8.76 17.92
N MET A 31 -2.15 -9.71 18.79
CA MET A 31 -1.17 -9.67 19.87
C MET A 31 -0.42 -11.01 19.93
N SER A 32 0.89 -10.92 20.09
CA SER A 32 1.68 -12.09 20.41
C SER A 32 1.31 -12.63 21.81
N MET A 33 0.81 -13.84 21.88
CA MET A 33 0.46 -14.47 23.15
C MET A 33 1.68 -14.82 24.01
N GLN A 34 2.88 -14.78 23.41
CA GLN A 34 4.14 -15.06 24.13
C GLN A 34 4.70 -13.80 24.78
N THR A 35 4.61 -12.65 24.11
CA THR A 35 5.27 -11.42 24.56
C THR A 35 4.32 -10.30 24.96
N GLY A 36 3.04 -10.41 24.61
CA GLY A 36 2.05 -9.35 24.81
C GLY A 36 2.20 -8.18 23.82
N ALA A 37 3.18 -8.21 22.90
CA ALA A 37 3.39 -7.15 21.94
C ALA A 37 2.34 -7.19 20.82
N PRO A 38 1.90 -6.03 20.29
CA PRO A 38 1.03 -5.99 19.12
C PRO A 38 1.76 -6.56 17.90
N THR A 39 1.04 -7.30 17.06
CA THR A 39 1.55 -7.84 15.80
C THR A 39 0.87 -7.17 14.63
N PHE A 40 1.65 -6.87 13.59
CA PHE A 40 1.19 -6.26 12.35
C PHE A 40 1.54 -7.16 11.16
N GLY A 41 0.89 -6.92 10.02
CA GLY A 41 1.12 -7.73 8.84
C GLY A 41 0.57 -9.16 8.92
N THR A 42 -0.19 -9.48 9.98
CA THR A 42 -0.86 -10.78 10.12
C THR A 42 -2.27 -10.74 9.50
N PRO A 43 -2.88 -11.90 9.19
CA PRO A 43 -4.19 -11.94 8.51
C PRO A 43 -5.35 -11.46 9.38
N GLU A 44 -5.25 -11.50 10.71
CA GLU A 44 -6.36 -11.18 11.62
C GLU A 44 -6.74 -9.69 11.53
N PRO A 45 -5.80 -8.72 11.63
CA PRO A 45 -6.12 -7.31 11.44
C PRO A 45 -6.72 -7.02 10.06
N ALA A 46 -6.25 -7.67 9.00
CA ALA A 46 -6.79 -7.50 7.64
C ALA A 46 -8.25 -7.95 7.56
N LYS A 47 -8.60 -9.09 8.16
CA LYS A 47 -9.99 -9.57 8.22
C LYS A 47 -10.91 -8.60 8.97
N VAL A 48 -10.45 -8.09 10.12
CA VAL A 48 -11.19 -7.09 10.89
C VAL A 48 -11.38 -5.81 10.09
N LEU A 49 -10.33 -5.34 9.39
CA LEU A 49 -10.38 -4.16 8.54
C LEU A 49 -11.44 -4.30 7.43
N TYR A 50 -11.46 -5.42 6.71
CA TYR A 50 -12.47 -5.67 5.68
C TYR A 50 -13.89 -5.69 6.26
N GLY A 51 -14.09 -6.30 7.42
CA GLY A 51 -15.37 -6.30 8.14
C GLY A 51 -15.82 -4.90 8.50
N CYS A 52 -14.93 -4.11 9.11
CA CYS A 52 -15.19 -2.72 9.51
C CYS A 52 -15.45 -1.81 8.30
N ALA A 53 -14.67 -1.94 7.23
CA ALA A 53 -14.87 -1.19 5.99
C ALA A 53 -16.25 -1.48 5.36
N LYS A 54 -16.67 -2.75 5.38
CA LYS A 54 -18.02 -3.16 4.91
C LYS A 54 -19.12 -2.58 5.80
N LEU A 55 -18.94 -2.55 7.11
CA LEU A 55 -19.89 -1.94 8.04
C LEU A 55 -19.99 -0.43 7.82
N ALA A 56 -18.87 0.27 7.66
CA ALA A 56 -18.86 1.71 7.37
C ALA A 56 -19.66 2.04 6.10
N ARG A 57 -19.45 1.28 5.02
CA ARG A 57 -20.24 1.41 3.77
C ARG A 57 -21.73 1.15 3.99
N ARG A 58 -22.07 0.13 4.76
CA ARG A 58 -23.49 -0.15 5.10
C ARG A 58 -24.13 0.99 5.89
N LEU A 59 -23.36 1.66 6.74
CA LEU A 59 -23.80 2.81 7.54
C LEU A 59 -23.77 4.13 6.75
N GLY A 60 -23.24 4.15 5.53
CA GLY A 60 -23.10 5.35 4.71
C GLY A 60 -22.15 6.38 5.30
N VAL A 61 -21.09 5.95 6.00
CA VAL A 61 -20.09 6.84 6.63
C VAL A 61 -18.69 6.57 6.10
N PRO A 62 -17.82 7.59 6.04
CA PRO A 62 -16.42 7.40 5.70
C PRO A 62 -15.72 6.46 6.68
N PHE A 63 -14.77 5.69 6.18
CA PHE A 63 -13.97 4.75 6.96
C PHE A 63 -12.51 5.21 7.08
N ARG A 64 -11.99 5.14 8.28
CA ARG A 64 -10.59 5.42 8.62
C ARG A 64 -9.90 4.18 9.15
N SER A 65 -8.67 3.93 8.70
CA SER A 65 -7.79 2.88 9.22
C SER A 65 -6.32 3.28 9.14
N GLY A 66 -5.41 2.39 9.45
CA GLY A 66 -3.97 2.56 9.29
C GLY A 66 -3.42 1.68 8.17
N GLY A 67 -2.14 1.86 7.85
CA GLY A 67 -1.41 1.05 6.86
C GLY A 67 0.09 1.17 7.06
N SER A 68 0.87 0.39 6.30
CA SER A 68 2.35 0.38 6.32
C SER A 68 2.97 0.25 7.72
N LEU A 69 2.31 -0.52 8.60
CA LEU A 69 2.77 -0.75 9.97
C LEU A 69 3.57 -2.05 10.05
N THR A 70 4.59 -2.03 10.89
CA THR A 70 5.44 -3.18 11.14
C THR A 70 5.80 -3.31 12.62
N GLY A 71 6.01 -4.53 13.09
CA GLY A 71 6.63 -4.82 14.38
C GLY A 71 8.18 -4.84 14.32
N SER A 72 8.77 -4.72 13.12
CA SER A 72 10.23 -4.69 12.98
C SER A 72 10.86 -3.44 13.62
N LYS A 73 12.12 -3.56 14.03
CA LYS A 73 12.94 -2.50 14.63
C LYS A 73 13.93 -1.90 13.64
N THR A 74 14.03 -2.49 12.45
CA THR A 74 14.91 -2.07 11.36
C THR A 74 14.15 -2.06 10.03
N ALA A 75 14.58 -1.26 9.07
CA ALA A 75 14.01 -1.22 7.73
C ALA A 75 14.49 -2.44 6.90
N ASP A 76 14.06 -3.62 7.30
CA ASP A 76 14.45 -4.94 6.76
C ASP A 76 13.30 -5.60 5.96
N ALA A 77 13.51 -6.87 5.59
CA ALA A 77 12.51 -7.65 4.87
C ALA A 77 11.20 -7.79 5.66
N GLN A 78 11.26 -7.91 7.00
CA GLN A 78 10.06 -7.97 7.84
C GLN A 78 9.28 -6.65 7.74
N ALA A 79 9.96 -5.51 7.84
CA ALA A 79 9.33 -4.20 7.69
C ALA A 79 8.62 -4.07 6.35
N ALA A 80 9.24 -4.53 5.26
CA ALA A 80 8.67 -4.45 3.91
C ALA A 80 7.41 -5.30 3.74
N TYR A 81 7.45 -6.59 4.13
CA TYR A 81 6.28 -7.44 3.94
C TYR A 81 5.13 -7.10 4.88
N GLU A 82 5.40 -6.72 6.14
CA GLU A 82 4.36 -6.31 7.08
C GLU A 82 3.72 -4.99 6.64
N SER A 83 4.51 -4.02 6.12
CA SER A 83 3.98 -2.80 5.51
C SER A 83 3.04 -3.12 4.36
N THR A 84 3.45 -4.00 3.45
CA THR A 84 2.61 -4.42 2.32
C THR A 84 1.33 -5.10 2.80
N HIS A 85 1.42 -6.02 3.76
CA HIS A 85 0.27 -6.74 4.31
C HIS A 85 -0.68 -5.87 5.13
N THR A 86 -0.27 -4.69 5.56
CA THR A 86 -1.15 -3.74 6.25
C THR A 86 -1.73 -2.70 5.31
N ILE A 87 -0.95 -2.18 4.35
CA ILE A 87 -1.45 -1.15 3.43
C ILE A 87 -2.36 -1.72 2.34
N LEU A 88 -2.03 -2.88 1.78
CA LEU A 88 -2.80 -3.47 0.69
C LEU A 88 -4.27 -3.78 1.10
N PRO A 89 -4.55 -4.45 2.24
CA PRO A 89 -5.92 -4.61 2.72
C PRO A 89 -6.62 -3.28 2.97
N THR A 90 -5.91 -2.26 3.45
CA THR A 90 -6.45 -0.93 3.71
C THR A 90 -6.96 -0.26 2.44
N ILE A 91 -6.16 -0.30 1.38
CA ILE A 91 -6.53 0.24 0.07
C ILE A 91 -7.65 -0.58 -0.57
N MET A 92 -7.50 -1.92 -0.61
CA MET A 92 -8.51 -2.82 -1.19
C MET A 92 -9.82 -2.84 -0.40
N GLY A 93 -9.77 -2.55 0.90
CA GLY A 93 -10.93 -2.34 1.74
C GLY A 93 -11.72 -1.07 1.43
N GLY A 94 -11.18 -0.16 0.62
CA GLY A 94 -11.81 1.11 0.29
C GLY A 94 -11.81 2.08 1.47
N THR A 95 -10.71 2.14 2.21
CA THR A 95 -10.51 3.09 3.31
C THR A 95 -10.41 4.51 2.76
N ASN A 96 -11.21 5.43 3.30
CA ASN A 96 -11.27 6.82 2.83
C ASN A 96 -10.16 7.69 3.42
N PHE A 97 -9.66 7.34 4.61
CA PHE A 97 -8.61 8.07 5.29
C PHE A 97 -7.64 7.11 5.98
N VAL A 98 -6.39 7.08 5.50
CA VAL A 98 -5.34 6.19 6.02
C VAL A 98 -4.39 6.99 6.90
N LEU A 99 -4.28 6.59 8.16
CA LEU A 99 -3.29 7.11 9.10
C LEU A 99 -2.06 6.21 9.13
N HIS A 100 -0.92 6.79 9.48
CA HIS A 100 0.33 6.06 9.69
C HIS A 100 0.78 5.25 8.46
N SER A 101 0.59 5.80 7.27
CA SER A 101 0.82 5.08 6.01
C SER A 101 2.29 5.02 5.56
N ALA A 102 3.22 5.61 6.30
CA ALA A 102 4.65 5.56 5.97
C ALA A 102 5.55 5.79 7.19
N GLY A 103 6.70 5.10 7.23
CA GLY A 103 7.79 5.35 8.15
C GLY A 103 7.63 4.78 9.56
N TRP A 104 6.51 4.19 9.92
CA TRP A 104 6.25 3.70 11.27
C TRP A 104 6.80 2.30 11.50
N MET A 105 7.51 2.12 12.61
CA MET A 105 8.16 0.89 13.03
C MET A 105 7.81 0.55 14.49
N GLU A 106 8.20 -0.62 14.94
CA GLU A 106 7.96 -1.11 16.31
C GLU A 106 6.51 -0.96 16.76
N GLY A 107 5.57 -1.33 15.90
CA GLY A 107 4.15 -1.22 16.20
C GLY A 107 3.63 0.22 16.30
N GLY A 108 4.32 1.17 15.70
CA GLY A 108 3.96 2.60 15.71
C GLY A 108 4.58 3.41 16.85
N LEU A 109 5.61 2.87 17.52
CA LEU A 109 6.32 3.55 18.60
C LEU A 109 7.50 4.38 18.10
N VAL A 110 8.08 4.00 16.96
CA VAL A 110 9.27 4.64 16.37
C VAL A 110 9.01 4.98 14.92
N ALA A 111 9.68 6.01 14.40
CA ALA A 111 9.70 6.35 12.99
C ALA A 111 11.14 6.25 12.46
N ASP A 112 11.27 5.84 11.19
CA ASP A 112 12.54 5.71 10.48
C ASP A 112 12.45 6.37 9.10
N TYR A 113 13.46 7.20 8.75
CA TYR A 113 13.47 7.94 7.50
C TYR A 113 13.65 7.05 6.27
N ALA A 114 14.49 6.00 6.36
CA ALA A 114 14.67 5.08 5.25
C ALA A 114 13.36 4.34 4.97
N LYS A 115 12.70 3.85 6.01
CA LYS A 115 11.38 3.25 5.89
C LYS A 115 10.33 4.23 5.34
N LEU A 116 10.36 5.49 5.76
CA LEU A 116 9.43 6.51 5.24
C LEU A 116 9.53 6.63 3.72
N LEU A 117 10.73 6.68 3.17
CA LEU A 117 10.95 6.80 1.74
C LEU A 117 10.58 5.51 0.98
N LEU A 118 10.89 4.34 1.55
CA LEU A 118 10.50 3.04 0.98
C LEU A 118 8.98 2.88 0.96
N ASP A 119 8.30 3.20 2.05
CA ASP A 119 6.84 3.16 2.13
C ASP A 119 6.19 4.19 1.18
N ALA A 120 6.75 5.39 1.07
CA ALA A 120 6.27 6.41 0.15
C ALA A 120 6.36 5.95 -1.31
N ASP A 121 7.46 5.33 -1.69
CA ASP A 121 7.62 4.73 -3.02
C ASP A 121 6.58 3.62 -3.25
N GLN A 122 6.40 2.72 -2.28
CA GLN A 122 5.37 1.67 -2.33
C GLN A 122 3.96 2.26 -2.49
N LEU A 123 3.66 3.37 -1.81
CA LEU A 123 2.36 4.04 -1.92
C LEU A 123 2.09 4.56 -3.33
N THR A 124 3.12 4.90 -4.11
CA THR A 124 2.93 5.37 -5.50
C THR A 124 2.40 4.29 -6.45
N MET A 125 2.59 2.99 -6.12
CA MET A 125 2.02 1.89 -6.93
C MET A 125 0.54 1.63 -6.63
N MET A 126 0.03 2.06 -5.46
CA MET A 126 -1.35 1.78 -5.04
C MET A 126 -2.40 2.37 -6.00
N PRO A 127 -2.30 3.63 -6.48
CA PRO A 127 -3.23 4.14 -7.49
C PRO A 127 -3.23 3.34 -8.79
N LYS A 128 -2.06 2.88 -9.23
CA LYS A 128 -1.98 2.03 -10.42
C LYS A 128 -2.71 0.70 -10.24
N LEU A 129 -2.61 0.11 -9.05
CA LEU A 129 -3.31 -1.14 -8.73
C LEU A 129 -4.84 -0.95 -8.69
N VAL A 130 -5.33 0.11 -8.03
CA VAL A 130 -6.78 0.31 -7.83
C VAL A 130 -7.49 0.86 -9.05
N ASN A 131 -6.78 1.52 -9.96
CA ASN A 131 -7.33 1.98 -11.23
C ASN A 131 -7.72 0.82 -12.16
N GLY A 132 -7.22 -0.39 -11.88
CA GLY A 132 -7.53 -1.57 -12.68
C GLY A 132 -6.85 -1.57 -14.03
N ILE A 133 -7.43 -2.33 -14.96
CA ILE A 133 -6.89 -2.50 -16.32
C ILE A 133 -7.44 -1.38 -17.21
N ASP A 134 -6.55 -0.67 -17.90
CA ASP A 134 -6.94 0.29 -18.93
C ASP A 134 -7.45 -0.47 -20.18
N LEU A 135 -8.67 -0.16 -20.59
CA LEU A 135 -9.34 -0.75 -21.76
C LEU A 135 -9.46 0.25 -22.93
N SER A 136 -8.74 1.37 -22.89
CA SER A 136 -8.69 2.34 -24.00
C SER A 136 -8.16 1.70 -25.28
N GLU A 137 -8.43 2.32 -26.42
CA GLU A 137 -7.90 1.88 -27.71
C GLU A 137 -6.37 1.82 -27.71
N ASN A 138 -5.71 2.79 -27.07
CA ASN A 138 -4.26 2.80 -26.90
C ASN A 138 -3.78 1.60 -26.09
N ALA A 139 -4.43 1.29 -24.96
CA ALA A 139 -4.03 0.17 -24.12
C ALA A 139 -4.27 -1.20 -24.76
N GLN A 140 -5.27 -1.32 -25.62
CA GLN A 140 -5.55 -2.55 -26.37
C GLN A 140 -4.52 -2.80 -27.48
N ALA A 141 -3.85 -1.77 -27.99
CA ALA A 141 -2.76 -1.85 -28.99
C ALA A 141 -3.09 -2.73 -30.23
N MET A 142 -4.36 -2.76 -30.66
CA MET A 142 -4.81 -3.68 -31.70
C MET A 142 -4.11 -3.49 -33.05
N ASP A 143 -3.73 -2.26 -33.40
CA ASP A 143 -3.02 -2.00 -34.63
C ASP A 143 -1.58 -2.50 -34.58
N ALA A 144 -0.88 -2.29 -33.46
CA ALA A 144 0.44 -2.85 -33.24
C ALA A 144 0.42 -4.40 -33.27
N LEU A 145 -0.64 -5.02 -32.74
CA LEU A 145 -0.84 -6.47 -32.82
C LEU A 145 -1.04 -6.97 -34.27
N ARG A 146 -1.74 -6.20 -35.13
CA ARG A 146 -1.94 -6.55 -36.56
C ARG A 146 -0.68 -6.35 -37.39
N GLU A 147 0.10 -5.29 -37.08
CA GLU A 147 1.33 -4.97 -37.76
C GLU A 147 2.48 -5.92 -37.43
N THR A 148 2.50 -6.42 -36.20
CA THR A 148 3.54 -7.32 -35.71
C THR A 148 3.16 -8.76 -36.03
N GLY A 149 3.82 -9.35 -37.02
CA GLY A 149 3.55 -10.73 -37.47
C GLY A 149 4.06 -11.79 -36.46
N PRO A 150 3.65 -13.04 -36.64
CA PRO A 150 4.10 -14.15 -35.79
C PRO A 150 5.63 -14.26 -35.76
N GLY A 151 6.20 -14.46 -34.58
CA GLY A 151 7.64 -14.57 -34.37
C GLY A 151 8.41 -13.25 -34.38
N GLN A 152 7.72 -12.13 -34.57
CA GLN A 152 8.29 -10.79 -34.47
C GLN A 152 8.17 -10.23 -33.02
N HIS A 153 8.79 -9.07 -32.75
CA HIS A 153 8.74 -8.41 -31.46
C HIS A 153 8.20 -6.98 -31.57
N PHE A 154 7.60 -6.46 -30.49
CA PHE A 154 6.94 -5.16 -30.47
C PHE A 154 7.88 -3.97 -30.24
N LEU A 155 9.16 -4.19 -29.89
CA LEU A 155 10.10 -3.13 -29.49
C LEU A 155 10.25 -2.01 -30.53
N GLY A 156 10.12 -2.33 -31.82
CA GLY A 156 10.20 -1.36 -32.93
C GLY A 156 8.87 -0.75 -33.33
N SER A 157 7.74 -1.15 -32.74
CA SER A 157 6.43 -0.61 -33.12
C SER A 157 6.26 0.84 -32.69
N ALA A 158 5.52 1.61 -33.47
CA ALA A 158 5.18 3.00 -33.13
C ALA A 158 4.43 3.09 -31.80
N HIS A 159 3.57 2.13 -31.50
CA HIS A 159 2.87 2.03 -30.22
C HIS A 159 3.83 1.88 -29.04
N THR A 160 4.82 0.99 -29.11
CA THR A 160 5.82 0.83 -28.07
C THR A 160 6.61 2.11 -27.87
N GLN A 161 7.05 2.76 -28.96
CA GLN A 161 7.80 4.01 -28.90
C GLN A 161 7.00 5.14 -28.22
N ALA A 162 5.70 5.18 -28.42
CA ALA A 162 4.83 6.20 -27.82
C ALA A 162 4.51 5.95 -26.35
N ASN A 163 4.65 4.70 -25.85
CA ASN A 163 4.14 4.31 -24.53
C ASN A 163 5.22 3.79 -23.57
N PHE A 164 6.45 3.49 -24.00
CA PHE A 164 7.42 2.75 -23.20
C PHE A 164 7.85 3.46 -21.90
N GLU A 165 7.75 4.79 -21.83
CA GLU A 165 8.12 5.56 -20.64
C GLU A 165 7.06 5.43 -19.53
N ASP A 166 5.77 5.40 -19.90
CA ASP A 166 4.64 5.47 -18.97
C ASP A 166 3.88 4.14 -18.83
N ALA A 167 4.20 3.12 -19.66
CA ALA A 167 3.49 1.84 -19.68
C ALA A 167 3.55 1.08 -18.36
N PHE A 168 4.66 1.19 -17.64
CA PHE A 168 4.90 0.48 -16.40
C PHE A 168 5.25 1.44 -15.28
N TRP A 169 4.72 1.17 -14.09
CA TRP A 169 5.16 1.85 -12.89
C TRP A 169 6.66 1.54 -12.64
N ARG A 170 7.42 2.57 -12.28
CA ARG A 170 8.83 2.44 -11.95
C ARG A 170 9.07 2.95 -10.53
N SER A 171 9.67 2.11 -9.69
CA SER A 171 10.15 2.52 -8.37
C SER A 171 11.31 3.51 -8.52
N GLN A 172 11.35 4.48 -7.62
CA GLN A 172 12.51 5.37 -7.46
C GLN A 172 13.51 4.82 -6.46
N MET A 173 13.07 3.91 -5.58
CA MET A 173 13.88 3.36 -4.48
C MET A 173 14.32 1.92 -4.72
N ALA A 174 13.48 1.09 -5.35
CA ALA A 174 13.83 -0.30 -5.67
C ALA A 174 14.85 -0.36 -6.81
N ASP A 175 15.65 -1.42 -6.80
CA ASP A 175 16.60 -1.73 -7.84
C ASP A 175 16.00 -2.73 -8.82
N ASN A 176 16.01 -2.40 -10.10
CA ASN A 176 15.59 -3.25 -11.20
C ASN A 176 16.71 -3.37 -12.27
N THR A 177 17.95 -3.08 -11.90
CA THR A 177 19.12 -3.24 -12.78
C THR A 177 19.51 -4.71 -12.90
N THR A 178 20.35 -5.04 -13.88
CA THR A 178 20.92 -6.40 -13.97
C THR A 178 21.90 -6.65 -12.83
N PHE A 179 22.19 -7.91 -12.54
CA PHE A 179 23.15 -8.27 -11.49
C PHE A 179 24.54 -7.66 -11.76
N GLU A 180 24.98 -7.67 -13.01
CA GLU A 180 26.27 -7.12 -13.44
C GLU A 180 26.33 -5.61 -13.18
N GLN A 181 25.27 -4.88 -13.51
CA GLN A 181 25.17 -3.45 -13.27
C GLN A 181 25.14 -3.15 -11.77
N TRP A 182 24.27 -3.81 -11.01
CA TRP A 182 24.19 -3.68 -9.55
C TRP A 182 25.54 -3.97 -8.88
N SER A 183 26.24 -5.02 -9.32
CA SER A 183 27.57 -5.36 -8.81
C SER A 183 28.61 -4.30 -9.12
N SER A 184 28.58 -3.74 -10.33
CA SER A 184 29.51 -2.67 -10.74
C SER A 184 29.25 -1.35 -10.01
N GLU A 185 28.01 -1.10 -9.59
CA GLU A 185 27.58 0.07 -8.83
C GLU A 185 27.79 -0.07 -7.31
N GLY A 186 28.45 -1.14 -6.85
CA GLY A 186 28.86 -1.33 -5.45
C GLY A 186 27.91 -2.19 -4.61
N SER A 187 26.98 -2.91 -5.20
CA SER A 187 26.10 -3.87 -4.52
C SER A 187 25.33 -3.29 -3.33
N VAL A 188 24.80 -2.09 -3.49
CA VAL A 188 24.17 -1.33 -2.40
C VAL A 188 22.78 -1.90 -2.08
N GLU A 189 22.55 -2.21 -0.80
CA GLU A 189 21.22 -2.62 -0.30
C GLU A 189 20.20 -1.48 -0.35
N SER A 190 18.91 -1.82 -0.38
CA SER A 190 17.81 -0.85 -0.53
C SER A 190 17.78 0.21 0.58
N SER A 191 17.97 -0.18 1.84
CA SER A 191 18.01 0.72 2.98
C SER A 191 19.16 1.74 2.92
N ALA A 192 20.34 1.29 2.51
CA ALA A 192 21.52 2.15 2.33
C ALA A 192 21.36 3.07 1.12
N ARG A 193 20.77 2.59 0.03
CA ARG A 193 20.49 3.38 -1.18
C ARG A 193 19.59 4.57 -0.89
N VAL A 194 18.55 4.36 -0.11
CA VAL A 194 17.61 5.42 0.28
C VAL A 194 18.28 6.52 1.08
N GLN A 195 19.21 6.17 1.98
CA GLN A 195 19.97 7.16 2.76
C GLN A 195 20.87 8.07 1.90
N THR A 196 21.25 7.63 0.71
CA THR A 196 22.10 8.42 -0.21
C THR A 196 21.30 9.24 -1.22
N ARG A 197 20.01 8.94 -1.40
CA ARG A 197 19.11 9.64 -2.35
C ARG A 197 18.15 10.63 -1.70
N GLY A 198 17.99 10.58 -0.37
CA GLY A 198 17.19 11.52 0.43
C GLY A 198 18.06 12.59 1.02
#